data_3416e2343165d416eaeab9e2012ba44d
#
_entry.id   3416e2343165d416eaeab9e2012ba44d
#
_cell.length_a   1.000
_cell.length_b   1.000
_cell.length_c   1.000
_cell.angle_alpha   90.00
_cell.angle_beta   90.00
_cell.angle_gamma   90.00
#
_symmetry.space_group_name_H-M   'P 1'
#
loop_
_entity.id
_entity.type
_entity.pdbx_description
1 polymer ?
#
loop_
_entity_poly.entity_id
_entity_poly.type
_entity_poly.pdbx_seq_one_letter_code
_entity_poly.pdbx_strand_id
1 'polypeptide(L)'
;MKRILISRTDSIGDVALTLPMCQALRSKYPEAEIIFIGKNYTRPLVKCFKAIDDFWDIDELFNQPITSQLEQLKADCIIHVFPNKKLAFLAKKAKIPVRIGTSHRVFHLFTCNMRPNFTRKNSNLHESQLNFHLLAPLGVTEIPSFQQIQELVQFQVAPTELPSWIPTSNDSRIILHPKSKGSALEWPLEKYMELALQLAESGKTVCFTGTEQEGTQFRHLLPVHDRIIDTTGKLSLDQLICFISQSNALVACSTGPYHIAGLSGIHAIGLFSMRRPIDPGRWRAIGPKAEYLVFDQTCQSCKKGTHCTCIENIEVSTVLELIG
;
A
#
# COMPACT_ATOMS: atom_id res chain seq x y z
N MET A 1 2.25 -27.38 6.84
CA MET A 1 2.84 -26.78 5.63
C MET A 1 4.24 -26.32 5.96
N LYS A 2 5.20 -26.60 5.06
CA LYS A 2 6.61 -26.18 5.23
C LYS A 2 6.93 -24.93 4.43
N ARG A 3 6.29 -24.73 3.25
CA ARG A 3 6.54 -23.57 2.39
C ARG A 3 5.22 -23.05 1.80
N ILE A 4 4.97 -21.74 1.97
CA ILE A 4 3.78 -21.05 1.48
C ILE A 4 4.23 -19.87 0.60
N LEU A 5 3.72 -19.83 -0.62
CA LEU A 5 3.93 -18.74 -1.56
C LEU A 5 2.72 -17.79 -1.57
N ILE A 6 2.95 -16.50 -1.50
CA ILE A 6 1.90 -15.46 -1.58
C ILE A 6 2.23 -14.56 -2.76
N SER A 7 1.34 -14.41 -3.73
CA SER A 7 1.61 -13.56 -4.88
C SER A 7 0.71 -12.32 -4.94
N ARG A 8 1.35 -11.14 -4.92
CA ARG A 8 0.75 -9.82 -5.13
C ARG A 8 1.71 -8.96 -5.97
N THR A 9 1.35 -8.69 -7.22
CA THR A 9 2.27 -8.13 -8.22
C THR A 9 1.81 -6.78 -8.78
N ASP A 10 0.92 -6.11 -8.07
CA ASP A 10 0.40 -4.78 -8.40
C ASP A 10 1.08 -3.67 -7.56
N SER A 11 0.37 -2.65 -7.10
CA SER A 11 0.95 -1.44 -6.53
C SER A 11 1.43 -1.56 -5.07
N ILE A 12 2.21 -0.56 -4.59
CA ILE A 12 2.69 -0.48 -3.19
C ILE A 12 1.52 -0.53 -2.20
N GLY A 13 0.44 0.22 -2.46
CA GLY A 13 -0.74 0.24 -1.58
C GLY A 13 -1.40 -1.14 -1.48
N ASP A 14 -1.52 -1.82 -2.61
CA ASP A 14 -2.06 -3.18 -2.66
C ASP A 14 -1.21 -4.19 -1.88
N VAL A 15 0.11 -4.09 -2.02
CA VAL A 15 1.06 -4.90 -1.24
C VAL A 15 0.91 -4.59 0.25
N ALA A 16 0.92 -3.31 0.65
CA ALA A 16 0.74 -2.88 2.04
C ALA A 16 -0.52 -3.48 2.67
N LEU A 17 -1.65 -3.47 1.95
CA LEU A 17 -2.91 -4.02 2.41
C LEU A 17 -2.99 -5.56 2.35
N THR A 18 -1.96 -6.22 1.84
CA THR A 18 -1.82 -7.70 1.85
C THR A 18 -1.01 -8.18 3.05
N LEU A 19 -0.11 -7.36 3.59
CA LEU A 19 0.81 -7.76 4.66
C LEU A 19 0.11 -8.33 5.92
N PRO A 20 -1.05 -7.82 6.40
CA PRO A 20 -1.72 -8.39 7.56
C PRO A 20 -2.13 -9.85 7.40
N MET A 21 -2.54 -10.29 6.20
CA MET A 21 -2.85 -11.71 5.98
C MET A 21 -1.61 -12.61 6.10
N CYS A 22 -0.41 -12.08 5.79
CA CYS A 22 0.84 -12.81 5.97
C CYS A 22 1.12 -13.08 7.46
N GLN A 23 0.81 -12.11 8.34
CA GLN A 23 0.92 -12.32 9.79
C GLN A 23 -0.05 -13.38 10.30
N ALA A 24 -1.28 -13.38 9.81
CA ALA A 24 -2.24 -14.42 10.16
C ALA A 24 -1.76 -15.81 9.73
N LEU A 25 -1.11 -15.93 8.57
CA LEU A 25 -0.48 -17.17 8.11
C LEU A 25 0.70 -17.55 9.00
N ARG A 26 1.57 -16.63 9.38
CA ARG A 26 2.68 -16.87 10.31
C ARG A 26 2.18 -17.39 11.65
N SER A 27 1.13 -16.77 12.21
CA SER A 27 0.54 -17.21 13.47
C SER A 27 -0.03 -18.63 13.38
N LYS A 28 -0.60 -19.00 12.23
CA LYS A 28 -1.17 -20.34 12.01
C LYS A 28 -0.12 -21.39 11.67
N TYR A 29 0.93 -21.02 10.96
CA TYR A 29 2.02 -21.90 10.50
C TYR A 29 3.36 -21.30 10.93
N PRO A 30 3.71 -21.32 12.23
CA PRO A 30 4.90 -20.63 12.76
C PRO A 30 6.21 -21.12 12.12
N GLU A 31 6.30 -22.40 11.77
CA GLU A 31 7.49 -23.02 11.17
C GLU A 31 7.50 -23.03 9.64
N ALA A 32 6.47 -22.46 9.00
CA ALA A 32 6.43 -22.43 7.54
C ALA A 32 7.33 -21.31 6.99
N GLU A 33 8.05 -21.62 5.93
CA GLU A 33 8.72 -20.60 5.12
C GLU A 33 7.66 -19.84 4.29
N ILE A 34 7.47 -18.57 4.56
CA ILE A 34 6.51 -17.70 3.86
C ILE A 34 7.28 -16.83 2.87
N ILE A 35 7.02 -17.02 1.59
CA ILE A 35 7.70 -16.32 0.50
C ILE A 35 6.71 -15.43 -0.23
N PHE A 36 7.06 -14.16 -0.40
CA PHE A 36 6.24 -13.20 -1.12
C PHE A 36 6.75 -13.05 -2.56
N ILE A 37 5.86 -13.28 -3.53
CA ILE A 37 6.15 -13.09 -4.97
C ILE A 37 5.54 -11.76 -5.39
N GLY A 38 6.39 -10.78 -5.71
CA GLY A 38 5.99 -9.41 -6.06
C GLY A 38 6.80 -8.84 -7.21
N LYS A 39 6.64 -7.55 -7.46
CA LYS A 39 7.50 -6.76 -8.35
C LYS A 39 8.70 -6.24 -7.55
N ASN A 40 9.89 -6.24 -8.12
CA ASN A 40 11.13 -5.88 -7.43
C ASN A 40 11.05 -4.52 -6.70
N TYR A 41 10.40 -3.53 -7.29
CA TYR A 41 10.25 -2.22 -6.65
C TYR A 41 9.45 -2.25 -5.33
N THR A 42 8.66 -3.31 -5.05
CA THR A 42 7.95 -3.47 -3.78
C THR A 42 8.74 -4.25 -2.72
N ARG A 43 9.89 -4.82 -3.07
CA ARG A 43 10.77 -5.60 -2.17
C ARG A 43 11.11 -4.85 -0.88
N PRO A 44 11.47 -3.55 -0.90
CA PRO A 44 11.78 -2.80 0.32
C PRO A 44 10.62 -2.77 1.33
N LEU A 45 9.39 -2.58 0.85
CA LEU A 45 8.20 -2.59 1.70
C LEU A 45 7.97 -3.96 2.35
N VAL A 46 8.08 -5.04 1.58
CA VAL A 46 7.87 -6.40 2.07
C VAL A 46 8.92 -6.79 3.12
N LYS A 47 10.18 -6.37 2.93
CA LYS A 47 11.27 -6.61 3.89
C LYS A 47 11.06 -5.96 5.26
N CYS A 48 10.22 -4.94 5.35
CA CYS A 48 9.83 -4.34 6.63
C CYS A 48 8.86 -5.19 7.44
N PHE A 49 8.42 -6.36 6.92
CA PHE A 49 7.39 -7.18 7.54
C PHE A 49 7.91 -8.57 7.94
N LYS A 50 8.14 -8.79 9.24
CA LYS A 50 8.79 -10.00 9.77
C LYS A 50 8.07 -11.32 9.51
N ALA A 51 6.79 -11.28 9.20
CA ALA A 51 6.04 -12.50 8.90
C ALA A 51 6.47 -13.18 7.60
N ILE A 52 7.26 -12.50 6.77
CA ILE A 52 7.72 -12.95 5.45
C ILE A 52 9.21 -13.25 5.53
N ASP A 53 9.60 -14.46 5.13
CA ASP A 53 11.00 -14.91 5.21
C ASP A 53 11.80 -14.51 3.97
N ASP A 54 11.17 -14.52 2.77
CA ASP A 54 11.86 -14.19 1.53
C ASP A 54 10.95 -13.49 0.53
N PHE A 55 11.56 -12.79 -0.41
CA PHE A 55 10.89 -12.09 -1.50
C PHE A 55 11.46 -12.51 -2.85
N TRP A 56 10.59 -12.98 -3.75
CA TRP A 56 10.96 -13.30 -5.13
C TRP A 56 10.38 -12.30 -6.11
N ASP A 57 11.25 -11.78 -6.97
CA ASP A 57 10.80 -10.95 -8.08
C ASP A 57 10.14 -11.83 -9.16
N ILE A 58 8.92 -11.47 -9.55
CA ILE A 58 8.17 -12.24 -10.53
C ILE A 58 8.77 -12.18 -11.94
N ASP A 59 9.42 -11.08 -12.29
CA ASP A 59 10.04 -10.92 -13.60
C ASP A 59 11.35 -11.71 -13.66
N GLU A 60 12.16 -11.71 -12.59
CA GLU A 60 13.33 -12.59 -12.45
C GLU A 60 12.91 -14.05 -12.53
N LEU A 61 11.86 -14.45 -11.81
CA LEU A 61 11.31 -15.81 -11.88
C LEU A 61 10.95 -16.18 -13.32
N PHE A 62 10.28 -15.31 -14.07
CA PHE A 62 9.84 -15.58 -15.44
C PHE A 62 10.94 -15.57 -16.48
N ASN A 63 12.09 -14.97 -16.18
CA ASN A 63 13.26 -14.91 -17.05
C ASN A 63 14.16 -16.15 -16.92
N GLN A 64 13.95 -17.00 -15.90
CA GLN A 64 14.70 -18.24 -15.74
C GLN A 64 14.25 -19.32 -16.74
N PRO A 65 15.08 -20.34 -16.99
CA PRO A 65 14.66 -21.56 -17.68
C PRO A 65 13.48 -22.23 -16.98
N ILE A 66 12.58 -22.86 -17.74
CA ILE A 66 11.35 -23.46 -17.19
C ILE A 66 11.63 -24.49 -16.08
N THR A 67 12.70 -25.24 -16.19
CA THR A 67 13.14 -26.22 -15.18
C THR A 67 13.46 -25.54 -13.85
N SER A 68 14.20 -24.44 -13.88
CA SER A 68 14.53 -23.63 -12.69
C SER A 68 13.30 -22.99 -12.09
N GLN A 69 12.38 -22.45 -12.93
CA GLN A 69 11.09 -21.92 -12.44
C GLN A 69 10.29 -22.99 -11.67
N LEU A 70 10.22 -24.21 -12.21
CA LEU A 70 9.47 -25.30 -11.59
C LEU A 70 10.13 -25.78 -10.29
N GLU A 71 11.46 -25.79 -10.23
CA GLU A 71 12.21 -26.14 -9.03
C GLU A 71 12.02 -25.10 -7.92
N GLN A 72 12.16 -23.81 -8.26
CA GLN A 72 11.98 -22.70 -7.33
C GLN A 72 10.56 -22.68 -6.75
N LEU A 73 9.54 -23.00 -7.57
CA LEU A 73 8.14 -23.02 -7.15
C LEU A 73 7.74 -24.28 -6.35
N LYS A 74 8.66 -25.15 -5.94
CA LYS A 74 8.33 -26.26 -5.05
C LYS A 74 7.87 -25.73 -3.69
N ALA A 75 6.58 -25.85 -3.42
CA ALA A 75 5.92 -25.40 -2.21
C ALA A 75 4.70 -26.26 -1.90
N ASP A 76 4.19 -26.18 -0.67
CA ASP A 76 2.96 -26.88 -0.27
C ASP A 76 1.71 -26.09 -0.68
N CYS A 77 1.83 -24.77 -0.72
CA CYS A 77 0.71 -23.87 -0.99
C CYS A 77 1.16 -22.64 -1.79
N ILE A 78 0.28 -22.19 -2.70
CA ILE A 78 0.37 -20.85 -3.30
C ILE A 78 -0.98 -20.15 -3.20
N ILE A 79 -0.93 -18.85 -2.82
CA ILE A 79 -2.10 -17.98 -2.70
C ILE A 79 -1.97 -16.85 -3.72
N HIS A 80 -2.85 -16.84 -4.72
CA HIS A 80 -2.91 -15.80 -5.73
C HIS A 80 -3.78 -14.63 -5.24
N VAL A 81 -3.20 -13.70 -4.51
CA VAL A 81 -3.91 -12.49 -4.02
C VAL A 81 -4.23 -11.58 -5.19
N PHE A 82 -3.27 -11.33 -6.05
CA PHE A 82 -3.49 -10.74 -7.37
C PHE A 82 -3.43 -11.82 -8.45
N PRO A 83 -4.48 -11.91 -9.31
CA PRO A 83 -4.56 -12.96 -10.31
C PRO A 83 -3.54 -12.77 -11.44
N ASN A 84 -2.50 -13.60 -11.48
CA ASN A 84 -1.53 -13.65 -12.57
C ASN A 84 -1.67 -14.98 -13.34
N LYS A 85 -2.10 -14.89 -14.60
CA LYS A 85 -2.37 -16.09 -15.43
C LYS A 85 -1.13 -16.96 -15.62
N LYS A 86 0.03 -16.35 -15.98
CA LYS A 86 1.29 -17.09 -16.22
C LYS A 86 1.74 -17.83 -14.97
N LEU A 87 1.74 -17.15 -13.80
CA LEU A 87 2.11 -17.75 -12.53
C LEU A 87 1.15 -18.88 -12.11
N ALA A 88 -0.16 -18.71 -12.33
CA ALA A 88 -1.15 -19.73 -11.98
C ALA A 88 -0.97 -21.04 -12.79
N PHE A 89 -0.69 -20.93 -14.09
CA PHE A 89 -0.36 -22.11 -14.92
C PHE A 89 0.97 -22.73 -14.50
N LEU A 90 1.97 -21.91 -14.18
CA LEU A 90 3.27 -22.39 -13.74
C LEU A 90 3.16 -23.15 -12.40
N ALA A 91 2.40 -22.61 -11.44
CA ALA A 91 2.13 -23.26 -10.16
C ALA A 91 1.43 -24.63 -10.33
N LYS A 92 0.48 -24.73 -11.27
CA LYS A 92 -0.14 -26.02 -11.64
C LYS A 92 0.89 -26.99 -12.23
N LYS A 93 1.76 -26.51 -13.12
CA LYS A 93 2.81 -27.32 -13.76
C LYS A 93 3.85 -27.79 -12.74
N ALA A 94 4.18 -26.96 -11.75
CA ALA A 94 5.05 -27.30 -10.61
C ALA A 94 4.38 -28.28 -9.62
N LYS A 95 3.11 -28.65 -9.85
CA LYS A 95 2.32 -29.59 -9.03
C LYS A 95 2.20 -29.15 -7.56
N ILE A 96 2.14 -27.83 -7.30
CA ILE A 96 1.88 -27.35 -5.94
C ILE A 96 0.56 -27.92 -5.44
N PRO A 97 0.52 -28.62 -4.28
CA PRO A 97 -0.68 -29.36 -3.84
C PRO A 97 -1.88 -28.44 -3.59
N VAL A 98 -1.67 -27.29 -2.92
CA VAL A 98 -2.71 -26.33 -2.58
C VAL A 98 -2.51 -25.07 -3.41
N ARG A 99 -3.46 -24.75 -4.28
CA ARG A 99 -3.42 -23.58 -5.16
C ARG A 99 -4.70 -22.78 -4.98
N ILE A 100 -4.59 -21.64 -4.27
CA ILE A 100 -5.72 -20.80 -3.87
C ILE A 100 -5.81 -19.59 -4.79
N GLY A 101 -7.00 -19.30 -5.30
CA GLY A 101 -7.29 -18.13 -6.10
C GLY A 101 -8.78 -17.85 -6.12
N THR A 102 -9.18 -16.61 -6.45
CA THR A 102 -10.60 -16.25 -6.51
C THR A 102 -11.37 -17.04 -7.56
N SER A 103 -12.64 -17.38 -7.30
CA SER A 103 -13.55 -18.03 -8.25
C SER A 103 -13.89 -17.16 -9.47
N HIS A 104 -13.68 -15.83 -9.39
CA HIS A 104 -14.06 -14.86 -10.42
C HIS A 104 -13.03 -14.68 -11.56
N ARG A 105 -12.08 -15.62 -11.71
CA ARG A 105 -11.12 -15.63 -12.82
C ARG A 105 -11.18 -16.96 -13.55
N VAL A 106 -11.57 -16.91 -14.83
CA VAL A 106 -11.74 -18.13 -15.65
C VAL A 106 -10.52 -19.05 -15.60
N PHE A 107 -9.31 -18.52 -15.68
CA PHE A 107 -8.11 -19.36 -15.64
C PHE A 107 -7.89 -20.04 -14.29
N HIS A 108 -8.42 -19.50 -13.18
CA HIS A 108 -8.36 -20.15 -11.87
C HIS A 108 -9.21 -21.43 -11.81
N LEU A 109 -10.26 -21.55 -12.65
CA LEU A 109 -11.04 -22.78 -12.75
C LEU A 109 -10.18 -23.98 -13.18
N PHE A 110 -9.14 -23.69 -13.98
CA PHE A 110 -8.24 -24.73 -14.51
C PHE A 110 -6.92 -24.85 -13.76
N THR A 111 -6.53 -23.86 -12.97
CA THR A 111 -5.21 -23.79 -12.32
C THR A 111 -5.26 -23.89 -10.81
N CYS A 112 -6.31 -23.37 -10.17
CA CYS A 112 -6.48 -23.42 -8.72
C CYS A 112 -7.46 -24.54 -8.34
N ASN A 113 -7.11 -25.30 -7.30
CA ASN A 113 -7.98 -26.35 -6.76
C ASN A 113 -8.81 -25.88 -5.56
N MET A 114 -8.48 -24.72 -4.99
CA MET A 114 -9.26 -24.05 -3.95
C MET A 114 -9.62 -22.62 -4.39
N ARG A 115 -10.93 -22.33 -4.45
CA ARG A 115 -11.44 -21.11 -5.06
C ARG A 115 -12.52 -20.45 -4.19
N PRO A 116 -12.12 -19.70 -3.15
CA PRO A 116 -13.07 -18.93 -2.35
C PRO A 116 -13.92 -18.01 -3.24
N ASN A 117 -15.23 -18.01 -2.96
CA ASN A 117 -16.20 -17.20 -3.68
C ASN A 117 -16.47 -15.90 -2.90
N PHE A 118 -15.85 -14.81 -3.30
CA PHE A 118 -16.11 -13.47 -2.78
C PHE A 118 -15.91 -12.44 -3.87
N THR A 119 -16.62 -11.33 -3.78
CA THR A 119 -16.53 -10.24 -4.75
C THR A 119 -15.96 -8.98 -4.13
N ARG A 120 -15.08 -8.30 -4.89
CA ARG A 120 -14.58 -6.97 -4.56
C ARG A 120 -15.52 -5.84 -5.04
N LYS A 121 -16.38 -6.12 -6.03
CA LYS A 121 -17.13 -5.09 -6.75
C LYS A 121 -18.14 -4.35 -5.87
N ASN A 122 -18.87 -5.07 -5.02
CA ASN A 122 -19.96 -4.53 -4.20
C ASN A 122 -19.75 -4.77 -2.70
N SER A 123 -18.51 -4.96 -2.28
CA SER A 123 -18.18 -5.17 -0.87
C SER A 123 -18.03 -3.85 -0.12
N ASN A 124 -18.47 -3.83 1.13
CA ASN A 124 -18.19 -2.75 2.08
C ASN A 124 -16.95 -3.06 2.94
N LEU A 125 -16.31 -4.22 2.72
CA LEU A 125 -15.11 -4.60 3.44
C LEU A 125 -13.89 -3.84 2.93
N HIS A 126 -12.97 -3.57 3.82
CA HIS A 126 -11.65 -3.05 3.51
C HIS A 126 -10.85 -4.02 2.63
N GLU A 127 -9.94 -3.54 1.77
CA GLU A 127 -9.17 -4.41 0.86
C GLU A 127 -8.37 -5.47 1.62
N SER A 128 -7.80 -5.13 2.78
CA SER A 128 -7.11 -6.11 3.63
C SER A 128 -8.06 -7.20 4.15
N GLN A 129 -9.30 -6.86 4.55
CA GLN A 129 -10.31 -7.84 4.97
C GLN A 129 -10.69 -8.77 3.81
N LEU A 130 -10.82 -8.22 2.60
CA LEU A 130 -11.12 -9.01 1.40
C LEU A 130 -10.03 -10.04 1.10
N ASN A 131 -8.78 -9.73 1.39
CA ASN A 131 -7.67 -10.66 1.22
C ASN A 131 -7.78 -11.87 2.16
N PHE A 132 -8.36 -11.73 3.35
CA PHE A 132 -8.57 -12.84 4.30
C PHE A 132 -9.50 -13.94 3.77
N HIS A 133 -10.41 -13.63 2.85
CA HIS A 133 -11.23 -14.68 2.22
C HIS A 133 -10.38 -15.76 1.54
N LEU A 134 -9.18 -15.41 1.07
CA LEU A 134 -8.27 -16.39 0.46
C LEU A 134 -7.66 -17.36 1.48
N LEU A 135 -7.75 -17.07 2.77
CA LEU A 135 -7.25 -17.94 3.84
C LEU A 135 -8.27 -18.97 4.33
N ALA A 136 -9.55 -18.82 3.96
CA ALA A 136 -10.61 -19.74 4.39
C ALA A 136 -10.30 -21.23 4.07
N PRO A 137 -9.74 -21.60 2.89
CA PRO A 137 -9.35 -22.97 2.61
C PRO A 137 -8.24 -23.53 3.51
N LEU A 138 -7.51 -22.64 4.18
CA LEU A 138 -6.47 -22.98 5.15
C LEU A 138 -6.99 -23.00 6.59
N GLY A 139 -8.31 -22.88 6.78
CA GLY A 139 -8.96 -22.89 8.09
C GLY A 139 -8.87 -21.57 8.86
N VAL A 140 -8.62 -20.44 8.18
CA VAL A 140 -8.80 -19.07 8.70
C VAL A 140 -10.10 -18.56 8.09
N THR A 141 -11.22 -18.86 8.70
CA THR A 141 -12.56 -18.61 8.15
C THR A 141 -13.16 -17.30 8.62
N GLU A 142 -12.72 -16.80 9.77
CA GLU A 142 -13.17 -15.55 10.32
C GLU A 142 -12.48 -14.38 9.62
N ILE A 143 -13.27 -13.38 9.23
CA ILE A 143 -12.77 -12.13 8.66
C ILE A 143 -12.57 -11.15 9.83
N PRO A 144 -11.33 -10.75 10.12
CA PRO A 144 -11.06 -9.87 11.24
C PRO A 144 -11.70 -8.49 11.03
N SER A 145 -12.09 -7.83 12.09
CA SER A 145 -12.46 -6.41 12.06
C SER A 145 -11.28 -5.55 11.60
N PHE A 146 -11.54 -4.31 11.18
CA PHE A 146 -10.46 -3.40 10.79
C PHE A 146 -9.48 -3.13 11.95
N GLN A 147 -9.98 -3.05 13.17
CA GLN A 147 -9.14 -2.90 14.36
C GLN A 147 -8.22 -4.11 14.58
N GLN A 148 -8.74 -5.33 14.50
CA GLN A 148 -7.93 -6.55 14.58
C GLN A 148 -6.87 -6.62 13.47
N ILE A 149 -7.17 -6.10 12.27
CA ILE A 149 -6.17 -6.00 11.18
C ILE A 149 -5.05 -5.04 11.56
N GLN A 150 -5.33 -3.92 12.21
CA GLN A 150 -4.30 -3.00 12.69
C GLN A 150 -3.35 -3.69 13.70
N GLU A 151 -3.88 -4.56 14.56
CA GLU A 151 -3.10 -5.33 15.54
C GLU A 151 -2.18 -6.38 14.87
N LEU A 152 -2.51 -6.85 13.67
CA LEU A 152 -1.67 -7.76 12.89
C LEU A 152 -0.47 -7.06 12.21
N VAL A 153 -0.40 -5.73 12.25
CA VAL A 153 0.69 -5.00 11.61
C VAL A 153 1.95 -5.07 12.49
N GLN A 154 2.97 -5.76 12.00
CA GLN A 154 4.31 -5.82 12.60
C GLN A 154 5.31 -5.26 11.59
N PHE A 155 5.25 -3.95 11.40
CA PHE A 155 6.07 -3.22 10.44
C PHE A 155 7.31 -2.65 11.12
N GLN A 156 8.49 -3.04 10.65
CA GLN A 156 9.78 -2.58 11.18
C GLN A 156 10.67 -2.09 10.06
N VAL A 157 10.93 -0.80 10.08
CA VAL A 157 11.78 -0.15 9.11
C VAL A 157 13.26 -0.41 9.47
N ALA A 158 14.02 -0.98 8.53
CA ALA A 158 15.45 -1.13 8.68
C ALA A 158 16.12 0.25 8.64
N PRO A 159 17.14 0.49 9.48
CA PRO A 159 17.95 1.69 9.36
C PRO A 159 18.51 1.83 7.94
N THR A 160 18.23 2.95 7.31
CA THR A 160 18.70 3.26 5.96
C THR A 160 19.31 4.65 5.98
N GLU A 161 20.49 4.80 5.42
CA GLU A 161 21.18 6.08 5.34
C GLU A 161 20.41 7.01 4.41
N LEU A 162 19.97 8.15 4.95
CA LEU A 162 19.33 9.21 4.19
C LEU A 162 20.39 10.17 3.64
N PRO A 163 20.15 10.78 2.47
CA PRO A 163 21.03 11.80 1.94
C PRO A 163 21.26 12.95 2.94
N SER A 164 22.49 13.44 3.03
CA SER A 164 22.92 14.48 4.00
C SER A 164 22.20 15.83 3.84
N TRP A 165 21.61 16.09 2.67
CA TRP A 165 20.80 17.28 2.42
C TRP A 165 19.36 17.21 2.99
N ILE A 166 18.95 16.04 3.50
CA ILE A 166 17.67 15.91 4.21
C ILE A 166 17.88 16.45 5.64
N PRO A 167 17.06 17.40 6.10
CA PRO A 167 17.15 17.90 7.46
C PRO A 167 17.00 16.78 8.48
N THR A 168 17.86 16.78 9.49
CA THR A 168 17.77 15.85 10.61
C THR A 168 16.49 16.07 11.41
N SER A 169 16.01 15.04 12.09
CA SER A 169 14.66 14.93 12.70
C SER A 169 14.36 15.86 13.89
N ASN A 170 15.19 16.88 14.17
CA ASN A 170 14.96 17.79 15.30
C ASN A 170 13.80 18.78 15.06
N ASP A 171 13.40 18.98 13.81
CA ASP A 171 12.25 19.82 13.43
C ASP A 171 11.04 18.95 13.09
N SER A 172 9.84 19.43 13.42
CA SER A 172 8.59 18.79 13.02
C SER A 172 8.52 18.70 11.49
N ARG A 173 8.66 17.49 10.94
CA ARG A 173 8.70 17.23 9.51
C ARG A 173 7.36 16.71 9.01
N ILE A 174 6.80 17.40 8.03
CA ILE A 174 5.55 17.03 7.37
C ILE A 174 5.83 16.68 5.91
N ILE A 175 5.36 15.53 5.49
CA ILE A 175 5.47 15.09 4.09
C ILE A 175 4.17 15.40 3.35
N LEU A 176 4.28 16.04 2.19
CA LEU A 176 3.19 16.22 1.25
C LEU A 176 3.45 15.38 -0.01
N HIS A 177 2.49 14.52 -0.38
CA HIS A 177 2.60 13.67 -1.56
C HIS A 177 1.42 13.92 -2.52
N PRO A 178 1.53 14.89 -3.44
CA PRO A 178 0.38 15.42 -4.17
C PRO A 178 -0.11 14.54 -5.32
N LYS A 179 0.74 13.66 -5.87
CA LYS A 179 0.42 12.90 -7.08
C LYS A 179 0.07 11.45 -6.80
N SER A 180 -0.71 10.82 -7.68
CA SER A 180 -1.27 9.48 -7.48
C SER A 180 -1.02 8.51 -8.64
N LYS A 181 -0.45 8.94 -9.74
CA LYS A 181 -0.35 8.17 -11.00
C LYS A 181 -1.71 7.63 -11.48
N GLY A 182 -2.79 8.34 -11.13
CA GLY A 182 -4.16 7.93 -11.48
C GLY A 182 -4.77 6.86 -10.59
N SER A 183 -4.13 6.46 -9.48
CA SER A 183 -4.71 5.51 -8.53
C SER A 183 -5.79 6.10 -7.65
N ALA A 184 -5.81 7.43 -7.50
CA ALA A 184 -6.78 8.18 -6.71
C ALA A 184 -7.20 9.48 -7.41
N LEU A 185 -8.29 10.09 -6.97
CA LEU A 185 -8.56 11.50 -7.26
C LEU A 185 -7.56 12.35 -6.49
N GLU A 186 -6.99 13.34 -7.16
CA GLU A 186 -5.96 14.21 -6.57
C GLU A 186 -6.59 15.49 -6.00
N TRP A 187 -6.11 15.90 -4.85
CA TRP A 187 -6.42 17.20 -4.27
C TRP A 187 -5.70 18.30 -5.07
N PRO A 188 -6.27 19.50 -5.26
CA PRO A 188 -5.67 20.55 -6.07
C PRO A 188 -4.24 20.90 -5.62
N LEU A 189 -3.34 21.09 -6.59
CA LEU A 189 -1.94 21.43 -6.31
C LEU A 189 -1.82 22.76 -5.57
N GLU A 190 -2.67 23.71 -5.90
CA GLU A 190 -2.73 25.03 -5.27
C GLU A 190 -2.99 24.92 -3.76
N LYS A 191 -3.87 23.99 -3.35
CA LYS A 191 -4.13 23.72 -1.93
C LYS A 191 -2.96 23.05 -1.22
N TYR A 192 -2.20 22.20 -1.93
CA TYR A 192 -0.94 21.65 -1.39
C TYR A 192 0.11 22.75 -1.20
N MET A 193 0.21 23.73 -2.12
CA MET A 193 1.14 24.85 -2.02
C MET A 193 0.76 25.78 -0.86
N GLU A 194 -0.53 26.09 -0.72
CA GLU A 194 -1.07 26.87 0.39
C GLU A 194 -0.78 26.17 1.74
N LEU A 195 -1.09 24.88 1.85
CA LEU A 195 -0.80 24.08 3.04
C LEU A 195 0.69 24.10 3.38
N ALA A 196 1.55 23.94 2.37
CA ALA A 196 3.00 23.94 2.56
C ALA A 196 3.51 25.27 3.12
N LEU A 197 3.01 26.39 2.58
CA LEU A 197 3.42 27.72 3.02
C LEU A 197 3.00 27.97 4.47
N GLN A 198 1.73 27.70 4.83
CA GLN A 198 1.22 27.89 6.19
C GLN A 198 1.96 27.01 7.22
N LEU A 199 2.29 25.76 6.86
CA LEU A 199 3.09 24.87 7.71
C LEU A 199 4.52 25.39 7.88
N ALA A 200 5.15 25.88 6.81
CA ALA A 200 6.52 26.41 6.86
C ALA A 200 6.58 27.70 7.71
N GLU A 201 5.61 28.60 7.56
CA GLU A 201 5.46 29.82 8.37
C GLU A 201 5.22 29.49 9.86
N SER A 202 4.56 28.37 10.18
CA SER A 202 4.42 27.89 11.55
C SER A 202 5.69 27.20 12.10
N GLY A 203 6.80 27.20 11.35
CA GLY A 203 8.09 26.65 11.77
C GLY A 203 8.29 25.17 11.48
N LYS A 204 7.36 24.50 10.78
CA LYS A 204 7.49 23.09 10.39
C LYS A 204 8.33 22.94 9.12
N THR A 205 9.08 21.85 8.99
CA THR A 205 9.77 21.50 7.74
C THR A 205 8.84 20.69 6.86
N VAL A 206 8.60 21.15 5.64
CA VAL A 206 7.67 20.55 4.68
C VAL A 206 8.47 19.92 3.55
N CYS A 207 8.25 18.64 3.28
CA CYS A 207 8.95 17.91 2.24
C CYS A 207 7.96 17.36 1.20
N PHE A 208 8.13 17.76 -0.05
CA PHE A 208 7.36 17.19 -1.15
C PHE A 208 7.99 15.91 -1.66
N THR A 209 7.21 14.85 -1.76
CA THR A 209 7.64 13.54 -2.27
C THR A 209 6.91 13.16 -3.55
N GLY A 210 7.53 12.34 -4.35
CA GLY A 210 7.03 11.85 -5.63
C GLY A 210 8.17 11.23 -6.45
N THR A 211 7.84 10.64 -7.58
CA THR A 211 8.83 10.28 -8.61
C THR A 211 9.33 11.53 -9.31
N GLU A 212 10.45 11.44 -10.04
CA GLU A 212 10.95 12.56 -10.86
C GLU A 212 9.89 13.03 -11.87
N GLN A 213 9.19 12.09 -12.52
CA GLN A 213 8.13 12.43 -13.46
C GLN A 213 6.95 13.19 -12.81
N GLU A 214 6.60 12.86 -11.57
CA GLU A 214 5.60 13.59 -10.81
C GLU A 214 6.10 14.97 -10.39
N GLY A 215 7.36 15.06 -9.95
CA GLY A 215 8.01 16.33 -9.59
C GLY A 215 8.02 17.34 -10.74
N THR A 216 8.25 16.91 -11.98
CA THR A 216 8.21 17.81 -13.15
C THR A 216 6.86 18.51 -13.34
N GLN A 217 5.76 17.92 -12.83
CA GLN A 217 4.41 18.46 -12.98
C GLN A 217 4.11 19.61 -12.02
N PHE A 218 4.80 19.69 -10.86
CA PHE A 218 4.46 20.68 -9.83
C PHE A 218 5.66 21.41 -9.21
N ARG A 219 6.90 20.98 -9.47
CA ARG A 219 8.12 21.57 -8.88
C ARG A 219 8.20 23.10 -9.10
N HIS A 220 7.74 23.56 -10.25
CA HIS A 220 7.71 25.00 -10.59
C HIS A 220 6.66 25.80 -9.81
N LEU A 221 5.73 25.14 -9.14
CA LEU A 221 4.69 25.76 -8.29
C LEU A 221 5.11 25.85 -6.82
N LEU A 222 6.21 25.17 -6.43
CA LEU A 222 6.63 25.12 -5.03
C LEU A 222 6.90 26.54 -4.50
N PRO A 223 6.34 26.92 -3.34
CA PRO A 223 6.65 28.19 -2.72
C PRO A 223 8.14 28.27 -2.38
N VAL A 224 8.73 29.46 -2.57
CA VAL A 224 10.12 29.73 -2.19
C VAL A 224 10.18 29.99 -0.68
N HIS A 225 10.66 29.00 0.08
CA HIS A 225 10.82 29.09 1.54
C HIS A 225 11.86 28.08 2.02
N ASP A 226 12.75 28.47 2.96
CA ASP A 226 13.86 27.64 3.44
C ASP A 226 13.43 26.30 4.07
N ARG A 227 12.19 26.25 4.57
CA ARG A 227 11.59 25.03 5.18
C ARG A 227 10.78 24.18 4.20
N ILE A 228 10.69 24.56 2.92
CA ILE A 228 10.01 23.79 1.88
C ILE A 228 11.04 23.10 1.00
N ILE A 229 11.02 21.77 1.00
CA ILE A 229 12.07 20.95 0.37
C ILE A 229 11.45 20.04 -0.68
N ASP A 230 11.98 20.09 -1.89
CA ASP A 230 11.65 19.14 -2.95
C ASP A 230 12.54 17.87 -2.85
N THR A 231 11.93 16.75 -2.54
CA THR A 231 12.59 15.43 -2.51
C THR A 231 12.18 14.52 -3.66
N THR A 232 11.39 15.03 -4.62
CA THR A 232 10.87 14.25 -5.75
C THR A 232 11.99 13.68 -6.61
N GLY A 233 11.92 12.36 -6.89
CA GLY A 233 12.92 11.65 -7.69
C GLY A 233 14.26 11.39 -6.99
N LYS A 234 14.45 11.87 -5.76
CA LYS A 234 15.76 11.86 -5.07
C LYS A 234 15.94 10.73 -4.06
N LEU A 235 14.90 9.95 -3.78
CA LEU A 235 14.92 8.86 -2.79
C LEU A 235 14.63 7.52 -3.45
N SER A 236 15.41 6.50 -3.13
CA SER A 236 15.01 5.11 -3.37
C SER A 236 13.80 4.74 -2.50
N LEU A 237 13.12 3.63 -2.78
CA LEU A 237 11.98 3.24 -1.95
C LEU A 237 12.40 2.89 -0.52
N ASP A 238 13.58 2.27 -0.30
CA ASP A 238 14.13 2.04 1.04
C ASP A 238 14.33 3.36 1.80
N GLN A 239 14.93 4.34 1.13
CA GLN A 239 15.12 5.68 1.70
C GLN A 239 13.79 6.38 1.96
N LEU A 240 12.81 6.28 1.04
CA LEU A 240 11.48 6.87 1.23
C LEU A 240 10.75 6.25 2.43
N ILE A 241 10.81 4.93 2.61
CA ILE A 241 10.20 4.23 3.76
C ILE A 241 10.86 4.72 5.06
N CYS A 242 12.20 4.78 5.11
CA CYS A 242 12.95 5.29 6.25
C CYS A 242 12.60 6.76 6.53
N PHE A 243 12.56 7.59 5.49
CA PHE A 243 12.23 9.01 5.57
C PHE A 243 10.81 9.24 6.11
N ILE A 244 9.82 8.49 5.60
CA ILE A 244 8.45 8.55 6.10
C ILE A 244 8.41 8.15 7.58
N SER A 245 9.05 7.03 7.96
CA SER A 245 9.00 6.53 9.34
C SER A 245 9.61 7.48 10.38
N GLN A 246 10.48 8.40 9.95
CA GLN A 246 11.11 9.42 10.78
C GLN A 246 10.41 10.78 10.73
N SER A 247 9.27 10.88 10.04
CA SER A 247 8.51 12.11 9.91
C SER A 247 7.33 12.15 10.89
N ASN A 248 6.79 13.33 11.17
CA ASN A 248 5.68 13.49 12.10
C ASN A 248 4.33 13.17 11.45
N ALA A 249 4.13 13.67 10.22
CA ALA A 249 2.91 13.41 9.47
C ALA A 249 3.17 13.28 7.97
N LEU A 250 2.22 12.64 7.28
CA LEU A 250 2.17 12.58 5.83
C LEU A 250 0.75 12.86 5.36
N VAL A 251 0.60 13.80 4.42
CA VAL A 251 -0.67 14.13 3.75
C VAL A 251 -0.61 13.67 2.30
N ALA A 252 -1.56 12.85 1.89
CA ALA A 252 -1.68 12.40 0.50
C ALA A 252 -3.11 11.93 0.19
N CYS A 253 -3.43 11.78 -1.09
CA CYS A 253 -4.57 10.98 -1.50
C CYS A 253 -4.27 9.48 -1.31
N SER A 254 -5.16 8.57 -1.75
CA SER A 254 -4.96 7.12 -1.62
C SER A 254 -3.79 6.62 -2.47
N THR A 255 -2.59 6.68 -1.92
CA THR A 255 -1.31 6.37 -2.60
C THR A 255 -0.43 5.44 -1.78
N GLY A 256 0.61 4.89 -2.40
CA GLY A 256 1.59 4.05 -1.72
C GLY A 256 2.20 4.70 -0.46
N PRO A 257 2.73 5.93 -0.53
CA PRO A 257 3.28 6.63 0.63
C PRO A 257 2.30 6.82 1.80
N TYR A 258 1.01 7.05 1.53
CA TYR A 258 -0.02 7.10 2.58
C TYR A 258 -0.13 5.77 3.35
N HIS A 259 -0.11 4.64 2.62
CA HIS A 259 -0.13 3.32 3.26
C HIS A 259 1.16 3.03 4.04
N ILE A 260 2.33 3.45 3.52
CA ILE A 260 3.60 3.33 4.23
C ILE A 260 3.56 4.15 5.53
N ALA A 261 3.04 5.36 5.49
CA ALA A 261 2.91 6.22 6.67
C ALA A 261 2.04 5.57 7.75
N GLY A 262 0.90 5.01 7.37
CA GLY A 262 0.04 4.26 8.29
C GLY A 262 0.75 3.07 8.93
N LEU A 263 1.40 2.21 8.12
CA LEU A 263 2.17 1.06 8.59
C LEU A 263 3.34 1.46 9.50
N SER A 264 3.97 2.60 9.24
CA SER A 264 5.08 3.14 10.05
C SER A 264 4.61 3.75 11.38
N GLY A 265 3.29 3.90 11.59
CA GLY A 265 2.71 4.42 12.83
C GLY A 265 2.83 5.93 13.00
N ILE A 266 3.24 6.68 11.98
CA ILE A 266 3.21 8.14 11.99
C ILE A 266 1.80 8.64 11.68
N HIS A 267 1.54 9.93 11.86
CA HIS A 267 0.25 10.52 11.52
C HIS A 267 0.06 10.53 9.99
N ALA A 268 -0.78 9.63 9.48
CA ALA A 268 -1.08 9.47 8.07
C ALA A 268 -2.46 10.07 7.75
N ILE A 269 -2.51 11.17 7.01
CA ILE A 269 -3.74 11.88 6.65
C ILE A 269 -4.05 11.61 5.18
N GLY A 270 -5.11 10.84 4.94
CA GLY A 270 -5.59 10.50 3.61
C GLY A 270 -6.69 11.43 3.12
N LEU A 271 -6.53 12.03 1.95
CA LEU A 271 -7.57 12.85 1.33
C LEU A 271 -8.38 12.00 0.36
N PHE A 272 -9.69 11.88 0.60
CA PHE A 272 -10.55 10.96 -0.13
C PHE A 272 -11.84 11.62 -0.62
N SER A 273 -12.43 11.00 -1.63
CA SER A 273 -13.84 11.14 -1.95
C SER A 273 -14.56 9.81 -1.69
N MET A 274 -15.89 9.84 -1.61
CA MET A 274 -16.71 8.62 -1.47
C MET A 274 -16.89 7.84 -2.77
N ARG A 275 -16.05 8.09 -3.78
CA ARG A 275 -16.13 7.45 -5.09
C ARG A 275 -15.75 5.98 -5.00
N ARG A 276 -16.69 5.09 -5.34
CA ARG A 276 -16.40 3.65 -5.41
C ARG A 276 -15.67 3.28 -6.73
N PRO A 277 -14.72 2.36 -6.71
CA PRO A 277 -14.27 1.54 -5.55
C PRO A 277 -13.05 2.12 -4.80
N ILE A 278 -12.76 3.41 -4.93
CA ILE A 278 -11.57 4.09 -4.37
C ILE A 278 -11.90 4.90 -3.10
N ASP A 279 -12.99 4.58 -2.42
CA ASP A 279 -13.44 5.22 -1.18
C ASP A 279 -12.61 4.79 0.05
N PRO A 280 -12.62 5.58 1.14
CA PRO A 280 -11.81 5.29 2.33
C PRO A 280 -12.25 4.02 3.07
N GLY A 281 -13.52 3.61 2.94
CA GLY A 281 -13.99 2.35 3.52
C GLY A 281 -13.19 1.16 3.02
N ARG A 282 -12.74 1.24 1.77
CA ARG A 282 -11.94 0.20 1.13
C ARG A 282 -10.43 0.45 1.19
N TRP A 283 -9.97 1.70 1.09
CA TRP A 283 -8.57 2.01 0.83
C TRP A 283 -7.88 2.91 1.87
N ARG A 284 -8.50 3.16 3.03
CA ARG A 284 -7.77 3.88 4.09
C ARG A 284 -6.52 3.12 4.50
N ALA A 285 -5.50 3.82 4.98
CA ALA A 285 -4.29 3.17 5.47
C ALA A 285 -4.55 2.39 6.76
N ILE A 286 -3.75 1.35 6.98
CA ILE A 286 -3.75 0.57 8.22
C ILE A 286 -2.68 1.18 9.12
N GLY A 287 -3.05 1.59 10.33
CA GLY A 287 -2.12 2.13 11.30
C GLY A 287 -2.82 2.85 12.45
N PRO A 288 -2.20 2.93 13.63
CA PRO A 288 -2.84 3.46 14.83
C PRO A 288 -3.13 4.97 14.76
N LYS A 289 -2.41 5.69 13.89
CA LYS A 289 -2.55 7.14 13.69
C LYS A 289 -2.93 7.45 12.23
N ALA A 290 -3.57 6.50 11.55
CA ALA A 290 -4.01 6.70 10.18
C ALA A 290 -5.45 7.22 10.16
N GLU A 291 -5.63 8.39 9.56
CA GLU A 291 -6.90 9.08 9.44
C GLU A 291 -7.22 9.40 7.99
N TYR A 292 -8.45 9.80 7.72
CA TYR A 292 -8.83 10.28 6.40
C TYR A 292 -9.84 11.42 6.49
N LEU A 293 -9.78 12.31 5.51
CA LEU A 293 -10.73 13.38 5.29
C LEU A 293 -11.59 13.13 4.05
N VAL A 294 -12.87 13.42 4.18
CA VAL A 294 -13.86 13.43 3.10
C VAL A 294 -14.74 14.65 3.27
N PHE A 295 -14.88 15.46 2.23
CA PHE A 295 -15.73 16.67 2.28
C PHE A 295 -17.20 16.33 2.52
N ASP A 296 -17.77 15.38 1.75
CA ASP A 296 -19.16 14.94 1.90
C ASP A 296 -19.27 13.41 1.83
N GLN A 297 -19.55 12.79 2.98
CA GLN A 297 -19.75 11.34 3.11
C GLN A 297 -21.04 10.86 2.42
N THR A 298 -21.99 11.76 2.15
CA THR A 298 -23.31 11.42 1.61
C THR A 298 -23.41 11.65 0.10
N CYS A 299 -22.41 12.28 -0.52
CA CYS A 299 -22.40 12.68 -1.92
C CYS A 299 -22.83 11.57 -2.89
N GLN A 300 -23.96 11.76 -3.52
CA GLN A 300 -24.54 10.78 -4.44
C GLN A 300 -23.77 10.68 -5.76
N SER A 301 -23.18 11.79 -6.24
CA SER A 301 -22.33 11.79 -7.43
C SER A 301 -21.08 10.94 -7.24
N CYS A 302 -20.41 11.06 -6.09
CA CYS A 302 -19.30 10.19 -5.71
C CYS A 302 -19.71 8.72 -5.71
N LYS A 303 -20.79 8.38 -5.00
CA LYS A 303 -21.28 6.99 -4.87
C LYS A 303 -21.62 6.36 -6.22
N LYS A 304 -22.14 7.16 -7.16
CA LYS A 304 -22.47 6.73 -8.54
C LYS A 304 -21.23 6.73 -9.46
N GLY A 305 -20.08 7.26 -9.04
CA GLY A 305 -18.88 7.35 -9.86
C GLY A 305 -18.94 8.42 -10.95
N THR A 306 -19.88 9.36 -10.85
CA THR A 306 -20.01 10.50 -11.76
C THR A 306 -19.07 11.63 -11.36
N HIS A 307 -18.95 12.68 -12.19
CA HIS A 307 -18.12 13.85 -11.89
C HIS A 307 -18.55 14.50 -10.55
N CYS A 308 -17.56 14.82 -9.73
CA CYS A 308 -17.77 15.40 -8.41
C CYS A 308 -16.53 16.17 -7.96
N THR A 309 -16.72 17.30 -7.31
CA THR A 309 -15.68 18.20 -6.78
C THR A 309 -15.37 17.96 -5.28
N CYS A 310 -15.88 16.89 -4.67
CA CYS A 310 -15.69 16.66 -3.23
C CYS A 310 -14.24 16.65 -2.78
N ILE A 311 -13.31 16.09 -3.59
CA ILE A 311 -11.89 16.10 -3.24
C ILE A 311 -11.34 17.55 -3.27
N GLU A 312 -11.79 18.35 -4.22
CA GLU A 312 -11.37 19.73 -4.40
C GLU A 312 -11.88 20.62 -3.27
N ASN A 313 -13.04 20.30 -2.68
CA ASN A 313 -13.69 21.05 -1.61
C ASN A 313 -13.18 20.73 -0.19
N ILE A 314 -12.21 19.82 -0.03
CA ILE A 314 -11.51 19.67 1.25
C ILE A 314 -10.71 20.95 1.50
N GLU A 315 -10.96 21.64 2.62
CA GLU A 315 -10.31 22.90 2.94
C GLU A 315 -8.93 22.69 3.56
N VAL A 316 -7.99 23.63 3.27
CA VAL A 316 -6.63 23.60 3.82
C VAL A 316 -6.66 23.71 5.34
N SER A 317 -7.53 24.56 5.89
CA SER A 317 -7.71 24.71 7.34
C SER A 317 -8.04 23.41 8.05
N THR A 318 -8.92 22.59 7.45
CA THR A 318 -9.28 21.27 8.02
C THR A 318 -8.08 20.31 8.05
N VAL A 319 -7.22 20.35 7.03
CA VAL A 319 -6.00 19.53 7.01
C VAL A 319 -4.99 20.03 8.05
N LEU A 320 -4.85 21.36 8.21
CA LEU A 320 -3.99 21.98 9.23
C LEU A 320 -4.41 21.63 10.64
N GLU A 321 -5.71 21.67 10.94
CA GLU A 321 -6.26 21.31 12.25
C GLU A 321 -5.91 19.86 12.64
N LEU A 322 -5.86 18.93 11.67
CA LEU A 322 -5.45 17.55 11.94
C LEU A 322 -3.94 17.42 12.18
N ILE A 323 -3.12 18.23 11.50
CA ILE A 323 -1.66 18.15 11.67
C ILE A 323 -1.24 18.69 13.04
N GLY A 324 -1.91 19.69 13.56
CA GLY A 324 -1.65 20.33 14.86
C GLY A 324 -0.60 21.43 14.80
#